data_fbf42a60eaf08c4788f4c4a7c42e11c6
#
_entry.id   fbf42a60eaf08c4788f4c4a7c42e11c6
#
_cell.length_a   1.000
_cell.length_b   1.000
_cell.length_c   1.000
_cell.angle_alpha   90.00
_cell.angle_beta   90.00
_cell.angle_gamma   90.00
#
_symmetry.space_group_name_H-M   'P 1'
#
loop_
_entity.id
_entity.type
_entity.pdbx_description
1 polymer ?
#
loop_
_entity_poly.entity_id
_entity_poly.type
_entity_poly.pdbx_seq_one_letter_code
_entity_poly.pdbx_strand_id
1 'polypeptide(L)'
;YTGSYTPDQYNNSRTSGNYQTSNVDKYIDNQMRNITLQYHSGFGLDIGGDYTYYTSNNAKRLYADYQDGSQSSFSMVGGQKIDRYSIYADQKQSLSKGWNLGYGISYRFAKDLDFQTYDKVTGNIQTQNTYSNLREQTTNFYVSLSKNYTTGTSLSVSATGEYYTIGNYHKWAVYPQASLTYFKTPKHVFQLSLSTDKTYPSYWDMQSSVSYLNGYTELWGTPNLKPMTNYNLNGS
;
A
#
# COMPACT_ATOMS: atom_id res chain seq x y z
N TYR A 1 13.61 8.03 15.39
CA TYR A 1 13.21 9.18 14.55
C TYR A 1 11.72 9.36 14.64
N THR A 2 11.23 10.47 15.15
CA THR A 2 9.81 10.82 15.18
C THR A 2 9.62 12.00 14.24
N GLY A 3 8.89 11.81 13.15
CA GLY A 3 8.46 12.86 12.25
C GLY A 3 6.93 12.99 12.27
N SER A 4 6.39 14.19 12.38
CA SER A 4 4.99 14.48 12.14
C SER A 4 4.88 15.37 10.89
N TYR A 5 4.02 15.01 9.96
CA TYR A 5 3.69 15.83 8.80
C TYR A 5 2.20 16.15 8.82
N THR A 6 1.87 17.42 8.74
CA THR A 6 0.48 17.88 8.75
C THR A 6 0.27 18.86 7.59
N PRO A 7 -0.09 18.43 6.39
CA PRO A 7 -0.53 19.36 5.38
C PRO A 7 -2.04 19.58 5.50
N ASP A 8 -2.43 20.80 5.84
CA ASP A 8 -3.80 21.26 5.61
C ASP A 8 -3.96 21.54 4.12
N GLN A 9 -4.81 20.79 3.43
CA GLN A 9 -5.12 21.01 2.03
C GLN A 9 -6.59 21.39 1.88
N TYR A 10 -6.81 22.63 1.45
CA TYR A 10 -8.12 23.08 0.98
C TYR A 10 -8.13 23.08 -0.54
N ASN A 11 -9.04 22.31 -1.15
CA ASN A 11 -9.23 22.25 -2.59
C ASN A 11 -10.67 22.64 -2.94
N ASN A 12 -10.81 23.64 -3.81
CA ASN A 12 -12.06 23.98 -4.46
C ASN A 12 -11.95 23.61 -5.94
N SER A 13 -12.85 22.79 -6.44
CA SER A 13 -12.94 22.46 -7.85
C SER A 13 -14.33 22.78 -8.39
N ARG A 14 -14.37 23.48 -9.51
CA ARG A 14 -15.60 23.79 -10.24
C ARG A 14 -15.53 23.14 -11.62
N THR A 15 -16.54 22.34 -11.95
CA THR A 15 -16.70 21.75 -13.27
C THR A 15 -17.97 22.33 -13.90
N SER A 16 -17.85 22.86 -15.11
CA SER A 16 -19.00 23.36 -15.89
C SER A 16 -18.99 22.74 -17.28
N GLY A 17 -20.12 22.30 -17.74
CA GLY A 17 -20.39 21.87 -19.11
C GLY A 17 -21.55 22.64 -19.67
N ASN A 18 -21.93 22.41 -20.93
CA ASN A 18 -23.04 23.13 -21.60
C ASN A 18 -24.38 23.02 -20.85
N TYR A 19 -24.47 22.14 -19.84
CA TYR A 19 -25.73 21.74 -19.24
C TYR A 19 -25.68 21.49 -17.73
N GLN A 20 -24.50 21.56 -17.10
CA GLN A 20 -24.36 21.29 -15.68
C GLN A 20 -23.24 22.11 -15.06
N THR A 21 -23.46 22.57 -13.83
CA THR A 21 -22.39 23.12 -13.01
C THR A 21 -22.29 22.30 -11.72
N SER A 22 -21.07 21.98 -11.30
CA SER A 22 -20.83 21.32 -10.03
C SER A 22 -19.69 22.04 -9.31
N ASN A 23 -19.92 22.38 -8.05
CA ASN A 23 -18.94 22.97 -7.16
C ASN A 23 -18.64 21.99 -6.03
N VAL A 24 -17.37 21.72 -5.81
CA VAL A 24 -16.89 20.80 -4.76
C VAL A 24 -15.87 21.52 -3.90
N ASP A 25 -16.19 21.71 -2.64
CA ASP A 25 -15.25 22.16 -1.60
C ASP A 25 -14.76 20.96 -0.83
N LYS A 26 -13.44 20.80 -0.71
CA LYS A 26 -12.82 19.70 0.00
C LYS A 26 -11.78 20.21 0.97
N TYR A 27 -11.86 19.76 2.19
CA TYR A 27 -10.87 19.95 3.25
C TYR A 27 -10.28 18.61 3.65
N ILE A 28 -8.96 18.54 3.81
CA ILE A 28 -8.25 17.33 4.26
C ILE A 28 -7.20 17.74 5.29
N ASP A 29 -7.22 17.08 6.44
CA ASP A 29 -6.19 17.15 7.48
C ASP A 29 -5.61 15.74 7.68
N ASN A 30 -4.31 15.59 7.46
CA ASN A 30 -3.61 14.32 7.58
C ASN A 30 -2.47 14.44 8.59
N GLN A 31 -2.35 13.44 9.45
CA GLN A 31 -1.24 13.33 10.40
C GLN A 31 -0.62 11.94 10.31
N MET A 32 0.71 11.87 10.32
CA MET A 32 1.45 10.62 10.35
C MET A 32 2.54 10.69 11.41
N ARG A 33 2.65 9.62 12.20
CA ARG A 33 3.71 9.44 13.21
C ARG A 33 4.32 8.07 13.00
N ASN A 34 5.65 8.00 13.06
CA ASN A 34 6.38 6.75 12.90
C ASN A 34 7.47 6.63 13.96
N ILE A 35 7.63 5.45 14.53
CA ILE A 35 8.73 5.08 15.44
C ILE A 35 9.35 3.82 14.87
N THR A 36 10.67 3.84 14.68
CA THR A 36 11.43 2.69 14.20
C THR A 36 12.55 2.37 15.18
N LEU A 37 12.71 1.09 15.51
CA LEU A 37 13.79 0.55 16.34
C LEU A 37 14.51 -0.52 15.54
N GLN A 38 15.86 -0.50 15.57
CA GLN A 38 16.69 -1.47 14.88
C GLN A 38 17.89 -1.84 15.75
N TYR A 39 18.26 -3.11 15.71
CA TYR A 39 19.43 -3.67 16.35
C TYR A 39 20.20 -4.51 15.34
N HIS A 40 21.51 -4.25 15.23
CA HIS A 40 22.44 -4.99 14.38
C HIS A 40 23.50 -5.66 15.25
N SER A 41 23.64 -6.96 15.13
CA SER A 41 24.69 -7.71 15.83
C SER A 41 25.93 -7.89 14.97
N GLY A 42 27.10 -8.05 15.62
CA GLY A 42 28.36 -8.36 14.92
C GLY A 42 28.40 -9.73 14.24
N PHE A 43 27.47 -10.64 14.56
CA PHE A 43 27.38 -11.98 13.96
C PHE A 43 26.32 -12.10 12.86
N GLY A 44 25.80 -10.96 12.37
CA GLY A 44 24.90 -10.90 11.22
C GLY A 44 23.41 -11.04 11.52
N LEU A 45 23.01 -10.94 12.80
CA LEU A 45 21.60 -10.89 13.18
C LEU A 45 21.11 -9.44 13.19
N ASP A 46 20.05 -9.17 12.44
CA ASP A 46 19.34 -7.89 12.37
C ASP A 46 17.92 -8.08 12.90
N ILE A 47 17.55 -7.34 13.95
CA ILE A 47 16.19 -7.34 14.52
C ILE A 47 15.68 -5.92 14.47
N GLY A 48 14.44 -5.75 14.07
CA GLY A 48 13.83 -4.43 14.06
C GLY A 48 12.32 -4.47 14.11
N GLY A 49 11.77 -3.29 14.30
CA GLY A 49 10.33 -3.09 14.26
C GLY A 49 9.98 -1.63 14.06
N ASP A 50 8.80 -1.40 13.52
CA ASP A 50 8.22 -0.08 13.38
C ASP A 50 6.77 -0.03 13.84
N TYR A 51 6.40 1.11 14.34
CA TYR A 51 5.02 1.50 14.57
C TYR A 51 4.70 2.74 13.77
N THR A 52 3.64 2.67 12.97
CA THR A 52 3.11 3.82 12.22
C THR A 52 1.68 4.09 12.65
N TYR A 53 1.42 5.32 13.04
CA TYR A 53 0.10 5.86 13.25
C TYR A 53 -0.22 6.86 12.14
N TYR A 54 -1.35 6.68 11.47
CA TYR A 54 -1.87 7.61 10.48
C TYR A 54 -3.30 7.97 10.81
N THR A 55 -3.64 9.24 10.67
CA THR A 55 -5.01 9.72 10.72
C THR A 55 -5.27 10.72 9.62
N SER A 56 -6.44 10.66 9.04
CA SER A 56 -6.94 11.59 8.04
C SER A 56 -8.35 11.98 8.38
N ASN A 57 -8.63 13.27 8.43
CA ASN A 57 -9.98 13.81 8.51
C ASN A 57 -10.27 14.54 7.22
N ASN A 58 -11.43 14.31 6.65
CA ASN A 58 -11.84 15.00 5.45
C ASN A 58 -13.28 15.51 5.59
N ALA A 59 -13.52 16.68 5.03
CA ALA A 59 -14.84 17.25 4.89
C ALA A 59 -15.06 17.65 3.44
N LYS A 60 -16.23 17.41 2.92
CA LYS A 60 -16.57 17.71 1.55
C LYS A 60 -17.98 18.31 1.48
N ARG A 61 -18.14 19.34 0.66
CA ARG A 61 -19.45 19.86 0.29
C ARG A 61 -19.58 19.81 -1.22
N LEU A 62 -20.73 19.40 -1.69
CA LEU A 62 -21.05 19.36 -3.11
C LEU A 62 -22.34 20.15 -3.33
N TYR A 63 -22.31 20.98 -4.37
CA TYR A 63 -23.48 21.65 -4.96
C TYR A 63 -23.47 21.40 -6.45
N ALA A 64 -24.56 20.90 -6.99
CA ALA A 64 -24.70 20.64 -8.41
C ALA A 64 -26.04 21.20 -8.92
N ASP A 65 -25.97 21.95 -10.02
CA ASP A 65 -27.14 22.42 -10.77
C ASP A 65 -27.21 21.66 -12.09
N TYR A 66 -28.36 21.09 -12.40
CA TYR A 66 -28.60 20.31 -13.59
C TYR A 66 -29.38 21.11 -14.65
N GLN A 67 -29.30 20.67 -15.90
CA GLN A 67 -29.93 21.34 -17.04
C GLN A 67 -31.46 21.43 -16.94
N ASP A 68 -32.07 20.46 -16.30
CA ASP A 68 -33.53 20.42 -16.08
C ASP A 68 -33.98 21.38 -14.95
N GLY A 69 -33.06 22.17 -14.39
CA GLY A 69 -33.30 23.06 -13.27
C GLY A 69 -33.30 22.39 -11.91
N SER A 70 -33.09 21.08 -11.85
CA SER A 70 -32.95 20.37 -10.56
C SER A 70 -31.63 20.69 -9.91
N GLN A 71 -31.57 20.56 -8.58
CA GLN A 71 -30.37 20.79 -7.78
C GLN A 71 -30.11 19.60 -6.87
N SER A 72 -28.84 19.33 -6.61
CA SER A 72 -28.41 18.35 -5.62
C SER A 72 -27.30 18.92 -4.76
N SER A 73 -27.33 18.60 -3.47
CA SER A 73 -26.26 18.96 -2.56
C SER A 73 -26.10 17.95 -1.44
N PHE A 74 -24.90 17.92 -0.87
CA PHE A 74 -24.63 17.23 0.39
C PHE A 74 -23.43 17.86 1.12
N SER A 75 -23.37 17.62 2.41
CA SER A 75 -22.14 17.72 3.22
C SER A 75 -21.70 16.32 3.62
N MET A 76 -20.41 16.04 3.56
CA MET A 76 -19.82 14.78 3.96
C MET A 76 -18.68 15.04 4.94
N VAL A 77 -18.61 14.26 6.00
CA VAL A 77 -17.46 14.18 6.91
C VAL A 77 -16.98 12.74 6.90
N GLY A 78 -15.69 12.56 6.71
CA GLY A 78 -15.05 11.26 6.73
C GLY A 78 -13.75 11.31 7.52
N GLY A 79 -13.29 10.14 7.92
CA GLY A 79 -12.02 9.99 8.60
C GLY A 79 -11.47 8.60 8.45
N GLN A 80 -10.15 8.51 8.46
CA GLN A 80 -9.41 7.26 8.44
C GLN A 80 -8.38 7.27 9.55
N LYS A 81 -8.23 6.15 10.24
CA LYS A 81 -7.21 5.92 11.25
C LYS A 81 -6.55 4.58 11.00
N ILE A 82 -5.23 4.59 10.80
CA ILE A 82 -4.44 3.39 10.60
C ILE A 82 -3.41 3.26 11.72
N ASP A 83 -3.45 2.13 12.41
CA ASP A 83 -2.42 1.68 13.34
C ASP A 83 -1.69 0.50 12.69
N ARG A 84 -0.39 0.63 12.41
CA ARG A 84 0.42 -0.43 11.78
C ARG A 84 1.64 -0.73 12.64
N TYR A 85 1.87 -2.01 12.88
CA TYR A 85 3.03 -2.56 13.57
C TYR A 85 3.77 -3.52 12.64
N SER A 86 5.09 -3.46 12.61
CA SER A 86 5.90 -4.51 11.99
C SER A 86 7.07 -4.88 12.87
N ILE A 87 7.45 -6.14 12.82
CA ILE A 87 8.65 -6.68 13.43
C ILE A 87 9.33 -7.62 12.44
N TYR A 88 10.65 -7.70 12.49
CA TYR A 88 11.42 -8.63 11.69
C TYR A 88 12.66 -9.11 12.43
N ALA A 89 13.14 -10.27 12.03
CA ALA A 89 14.42 -10.82 12.43
C ALA A 89 15.07 -11.49 11.20
N ASP A 90 16.26 -11.01 10.85
CA ASP A 90 17.01 -11.44 9.68
C ASP A 90 18.39 -11.91 10.10
N GLN A 91 18.85 -13.03 9.56
CA GLN A 91 20.17 -13.56 9.78
C GLN A 91 20.92 -13.68 8.44
N LYS A 92 22.16 -13.20 8.43
CA LYS A 92 23.08 -13.36 7.31
C LYS A 92 24.32 -14.12 7.78
N GLN A 93 24.69 -15.15 7.03
CA GLN A 93 25.85 -15.98 7.30
C GLN A 93 26.71 -16.14 6.06
N SER A 94 28.01 -15.88 6.21
CA SER A 94 28.99 -16.23 5.19
C SER A 94 29.36 -17.70 5.36
N LEU A 95 29.16 -18.48 4.29
CA LEU A 95 29.48 -19.88 4.23
C LEU A 95 30.83 -20.11 3.53
N SER A 96 31.31 -21.35 3.56
CA SER A 96 32.56 -21.73 2.86
C SER A 96 32.43 -21.46 1.35
N LYS A 97 33.58 -21.26 0.69
CA LYS A 97 33.71 -21.06 -0.77
C LYS A 97 32.99 -19.84 -1.32
N GLY A 98 32.76 -18.78 -0.49
CA GLY A 98 32.19 -17.51 -0.90
C GLY A 98 30.66 -17.52 -1.08
N TRP A 99 29.98 -18.50 -0.55
CA TRP A 99 28.52 -18.50 -0.46
C TRP A 99 28.05 -17.65 0.73
N ASN A 100 26.92 -16.97 0.53
CA ASN A 100 26.23 -16.25 1.60
C ASN A 100 24.80 -16.78 1.69
N LEU A 101 24.39 -17.11 2.91
CA LEU A 101 23.03 -17.54 3.25
C LEU A 101 22.35 -16.41 4.02
N GLY A 102 21.16 -16.03 3.57
CA GLY A 102 20.27 -15.12 4.29
C GLY A 102 18.96 -15.83 4.58
N TYR A 103 18.40 -15.63 5.76
CA TYR A 103 17.06 -16.11 6.09
C TYR A 103 16.43 -15.22 7.19
N GLY A 104 15.13 -15.17 7.21
CA GLY A 104 14.45 -14.33 8.17
C GLY A 104 12.97 -14.52 8.20
N ILE A 105 12.37 -13.84 9.15
CA ILE A 105 10.93 -13.79 9.38
C ILE A 105 10.51 -12.34 9.58
N SER A 106 9.36 -11.97 9.05
CA SER A 106 8.72 -10.71 9.38
C SER A 106 7.24 -10.90 9.63
N TYR A 107 6.71 -10.09 10.52
CA TYR A 107 5.28 -10.01 10.80
C TYR A 107 4.83 -8.56 10.75
N ARG A 108 3.74 -8.31 10.04
CA ARG A 108 3.07 -7.02 9.98
C ARG A 108 1.61 -7.18 10.37
N PHE A 109 1.15 -6.28 11.19
CA PHE A 109 -0.25 -6.11 11.54
C PHE A 109 -0.67 -4.68 11.27
N ALA A 110 -1.82 -4.49 10.63
CA ALA A 110 -2.45 -3.18 10.47
C ALA A 110 -3.93 -3.25 10.84
N LYS A 111 -4.39 -2.20 11.48
CA LYS A 111 -5.81 -1.96 11.74
C LYS A 111 -6.19 -0.64 11.09
N ASP A 112 -7.13 -0.70 10.17
CA ASP A 112 -7.73 0.45 9.51
C ASP A 112 -9.17 0.64 10.01
N LEU A 113 -9.44 1.83 10.50
CA LEU A 113 -10.77 2.31 10.88
C LEU A 113 -11.11 3.46 9.95
N ASP A 114 -12.19 3.32 9.22
CA ASP A 114 -12.66 4.33 8.30
C ASP A 114 -14.15 4.60 8.50
N PHE A 115 -14.54 5.86 8.34
CA PHE A 115 -15.95 6.24 8.33
C PHE A 115 -16.21 7.34 7.32
N GLN A 116 -17.43 7.36 6.82
CA GLN A 116 -17.95 8.40 5.95
C GLN A 116 -19.44 8.62 6.29
N THR A 117 -19.78 9.85 6.64
CA THR A 117 -21.14 10.25 6.99
C THR A 117 -21.58 11.41 6.14
N TYR A 118 -22.81 11.34 5.67
CA TYR A 118 -23.45 12.37 4.86
C TYR A 118 -24.53 13.10 5.64
N ASP A 119 -24.61 14.40 5.42
CA ASP A 119 -25.59 15.29 6.01
C ASP A 119 -26.10 16.28 4.95
N LYS A 120 -27.30 16.83 5.17
CA LYS A 120 -27.91 17.84 4.29
C LYS A 120 -28.02 17.38 2.84
N VAL A 121 -28.39 16.12 2.65
CA VAL A 121 -28.54 15.54 1.30
C VAL A 121 -29.83 16.05 0.68
N THR A 122 -29.75 16.63 -0.52
CA THR A 122 -30.88 17.10 -1.32
C THR A 122 -30.76 16.61 -2.76
N GLY A 123 -31.87 16.53 -3.47
CA GLY A 123 -31.94 16.08 -4.87
C GLY A 123 -31.81 14.58 -5.02
N ASN A 124 -31.34 14.12 -6.19
CA ASN A 124 -31.30 12.69 -6.57
C ASN A 124 -29.99 11.97 -6.22
N ILE A 125 -29.17 12.55 -5.33
CA ILE A 125 -27.92 11.92 -4.88
C ILE A 125 -28.24 10.83 -3.86
N GLN A 126 -27.80 9.61 -4.14
CA GLN A 126 -27.88 8.50 -3.18
C GLN A 126 -26.63 8.46 -2.32
N THR A 127 -26.76 8.74 -1.05
CA THR A 127 -25.66 8.70 -0.09
C THR A 127 -25.89 7.59 0.92
N GLN A 128 -24.80 6.96 1.32
CA GLN A 128 -24.81 5.93 2.35
C GLN A 128 -23.70 6.21 3.36
N ASN A 129 -24.05 6.25 4.63
CA ASN A 129 -23.05 6.29 5.69
C ASN A 129 -22.34 4.95 5.78
N THR A 130 -21.01 4.99 5.84
CA THR A 130 -20.17 3.80 5.90
C THR A 130 -19.26 3.82 7.11
N TYR A 131 -19.04 2.64 7.66
CA TYR A 131 -18.05 2.38 8.71
C TYR A 131 -17.30 1.11 8.35
N SER A 132 -16.00 1.19 8.30
CA SER A 132 -15.12 0.07 8.01
C SER A 132 -14.15 -0.15 9.15
N ASN A 133 -13.89 -1.42 9.47
CA ASN A 133 -12.88 -1.85 10.42
C ASN A 133 -12.14 -3.05 9.81
N LEU A 134 -11.09 -2.76 9.07
CA LEU A 134 -10.28 -3.78 8.43
C LEU A 134 -9.07 -4.11 9.31
N ARG A 135 -8.75 -5.40 9.35
CA ARG A 135 -7.52 -5.91 9.94
C ARG A 135 -6.74 -6.65 8.89
N GLU A 136 -5.49 -6.29 8.76
CA GLU A 136 -4.55 -6.88 7.82
C GLU A 136 -3.40 -7.49 8.59
N GLN A 137 -3.00 -8.70 8.20
CA GLN A 137 -1.83 -9.38 8.74
C GLN A 137 -1.01 -9.96 7.60
N THR A 138 0.30 -9.85 7.71
CA THR A 138 1.24 -10.45 6.78
C THR A 138 2.36 -11.10 7.57
N THR A 139 2.57 -12.39 7.35
CA THR A 139 3.73 -13.12 7.88
C THR A 139 4.56 -13.59 6.72
N ASN A 140 5.85 -13.23 6.70
CA ASN A 140 6.79 -13.65 5.68
C ASN A 140 7.90 -14.49 6.30
N PHE A 141 8.30 -15.55 5.59
CA PHE A 141 9.52 -16.31 5.81
C PHE A 141 10.33 -16.24 4.53
N TYR A 142 11.58 -15.85 4.59
CA TYR A 142 12.40 -15.86 3.40
C TYR A 142 13.70 -16.63 3.62
N VAL A 143 14.23 -17.16 2.53
CA VAL A 143 15.56 -17.72 2.43
C VAL A 143 16.22 -17.20 1.15
N SER A 144 17.50 -16.88 1.22
CA SER A 144 18.30 -16.46 0.09
C SER A 144 19.67 -17.12 0.11
N LEU A 145 20.17 -17.47 -1.06
CA LEU A 145 21.51 -18.00 -1.27
C LEU A 145 22.17 -17.19 -2.38
N SER A 146 23.34 -16.66 -2.10
CA SER A 146 24.09 -15.88 -3.09
C SER A 146 25.57 -16.21 -3.10
N LYS A 147 26.21 -16.00 -4.25
CA LYS A 147 27.64 -16.16 -4.44
C LYS A 147 28.18 -15.12 -5.39
N ASN A 148 29.28 -14.49 -4.99
CA ASN A 148 30.06 -13.63 -5.84
C ASN A 148 31.38 -14.34 -6.19
N TYR A 149 31.65 -14.46 -7.48
CA TYR A 149 32.88 -15.04 -7.99
C TYR A 149 33.93 -13.94 -8.23
N THR A 150 35.20 -14.29 -8.12
CA THR A 150 36.33 -13.35 -8.36
C THR A 150 36.35 -12.76 -9.78
N THR A 151 35.71 -13.42 -10.73
CA THR A 151 35.56 -12.96 -12.12
C THR A 151 34.53 -11.84 -12.28
N GLY A 152 33.85 -11.39 -11.20
CA GLY A 152 32.75 -10.46 -11.25
C GLY A 152 31.37 -11.12 -11.48
N THR A 153 31.35 -12.41 -11.82
CA THR A 153 30.11 -13.19 -11.95
C THR A 153 29.40 -13.29 -10.59
N SER A 154 28.10 -13.06 -10.56
CA SER A 154 27.28 -13.18 -9.35
C SER A 154 26.02 -14.03 -9.61
N LEU A 155 25.66 -14.81 -8.61
CA LEU A 155 24.43 -15.61 -8.59
C LEU A 155 23.67 -15.31 -7.28
N SER A 156 22.38 -15.07 -7.38
CA SER A 156 21.50 -14.96 -6.22
C SER A 156 20.18 -15.66 -6.50
N VAL A 157 19.72 -16.45 -5.55
CA VAL A 157 18.41 -17.11 -5.58
C VAL A 157 17.75 -16.90 -4.23
N SER A 158 16.49 -16.54 -4.24
CA SER A 158 15.71 -16.40 -3.00
C SER A 158 14.25 -16.82 -3.20
N ALA A 159 13.61 -17.13 -2.11
CA ALA A 159 12.18 -17.39 -2.07
C ALA A 159 11.59 -16.79 -0.80
N THR A 160 10.45 -16.15 -0.91
CA THR A 160 9.66 -15.67 0.22
C THR A 160 8.33 -16.41 0.25
N GLY A 161 8.06 -17.11 1.34
CA GLY A 161 6.74 -17.64 1.66
C GLY A 161 5.97 -16.59 2.44
N GLU A 162 4.75 -16.29 2.03
CA GLU A 162 3.89 -15.31 2.67
C GLU A 162 2.55 -15.92 3.07
N TYR A 163 2.12 -15.63 4.27
CA TYR A 163 0.74 -15.78 4.70
C TYR A 163 0.13 -14.39 4.87
N TYR A 164 -0.86 -14.09 4.04
CA TYR A 164 -1.55 -12.80 4.02
C TYR A 164 -3.01 -12.95 4.40
N THR A 165 -3.52 -12.07 5.26
CA THR A 165 -4.93 -12.00 5.62
C THR A 165 -5.42 -10.56 5.63
N ILE A 166 -6.62 -10.33 5.12
CA ILE A 166 -7.35 -9.06 5.23
C ILE A 166 -8.85 -9.32 5.26
N GLY A 167 -9.52 -8.85 6.31
CA GLY A 167 -10.93 -9.17 6.51
C GLY A 167 -11.17 -10.69 6.51
N ASN A 168 -11.97 -11.19 5.56
CA ASN A 168 -12.24 -12.62 5.38
C ASN A 168 -11.32 -13.30 4.36
N TYR A 169 -10.46 -12.56 3.69
CA TYR A 169 -9.53 -13.11 2.72
C TYR A 169 -8.26 -13.61 3.41
N HIS A 170 -7.80 -14.81 3.05
CA HIS A 170 -6.52 -15.36 3.49
C HIS A 170 -5.89 -16.19 2.37
N LYS A 171 -4.57 -16.11 2.24
CA LYS A 171 -3.84 -16.81 1.19
C LYS A 171 -2.39 -17.07 1.59
N TRP A 172 -1.90 -18.28 1.28
CA TRP A 172 -0.49 -18.60 1.20
C TRP A 172 0.02 -18.35 -0.21
N ALA A 173 1.19 -17.77 -0.34
CA ALA A 173 1.86 -17.57 -1.61
C ALA A 173 3.38 -17.73 -1.47
N VAL A 174 4.06 -18.08 -2.56
CA VAL A 174 5.52 -18.15 -2.62
C VAL A 174 5.99 -17.23 -3.73
N TYR A 175 6.99 -16.43 -3.44
CA TYR A 175 7.55 -15.43 -4.34
C TYR A 175 9.02 -15.75 -4.62
N PRO A 176 9.33 -16.45 -5.71
CA PRO A 176 10.70 -16.74 -6.12
C PRO A 176 11.36 -15.50 -6.73
N GLN A 177 12.65 -15.36 -6.48
CA GLN A 177 13.51 -14.38 -7.15
C GLN A 177 14.85 -15.05 -7.49
N ALA A 178 15.40 -14.72 -8.64
CA ALA A 178 16.73 -15.18 -9.04
C ALA A 178 17.43 -14.11 -9.86
N SER A 179 18.72 -14.00 -9.71
CA SER A 179 19.55 -13.15 -10.58
C SER A 179 20.88 -13.82 -10.87
N LEU A 180 21.30 -13.74 -12.11
CA LEU A 180 22.58 -14.16 -12.60
C LEU A 180 23.19 -13.03 -13.40
N THR A 181 24.39 -12.62 -13.03
CA THR A 181 25.25 -11.77 -13.85
C THR A 181 26.49 -12.57 -14.22
N TYR A 182 26.73 -12.80 -15.49
CA TYR A 182 27.85 -13.57 -15.98
C TYR A 182 28.77 -12.72 -16.85
N PHE A 183 30.00 -12.56 -16.40
CA PHE A 183 31.06 -11.88 -17.14
C PHE A 183 31.86 -12.89 -17.96
N LYS A 184 31.63 -12.93 -19.27
CA LYS A 184 32.44 -13.71 -20.21
C LYS A 184 33.78 -13.04 -20.50
N THR A 185 33.71 -11.71 -20.70
CA THR A 185 34.88 -10.80 -20.86
C THR A 185 34.49 -9.45 -20.31
N PRO A 186 35.46 -8.50 -20.09
CA PRO A 186 35.09 -7.14 -19.69
C PRO A 186 34.14 -6.40 -20.62
N LYS A 187 33.99 -6.85 -21.87
CA LYS A 187 33.11 -6.28 -22.88
C LYS A 187 31.80 -7.02 -23.09
N HIS A 188 31.67 -8.23 -22.54
CA HIS A 188 30.47 -9.08 -22.72
C HIS A 188 29.95 -9.54 -21.36
N VAL A 189 28.82 -8.96 -21.00
CA VAL A 189 28.11 -9.25 -19.75
C VAL A 189 26.73 -9.78 -20.09
N PHE A 190 26.34 -10.91 -19.51
CA PHE A 190 25.01 -11.48 -19.62
C PHE A 190 24.30 -11.34 -18.29
N GLN A 191 23.06 -10.86 -18.32
CA GLN A 191 22.23 -10.75 -17.14
C GLN A 191 20.93 -11.50 -17.37
N LEU A 192 20.52 -12.26 -16.36
CA LEU A 192 19.22 -12.92 -16.31
C LEU A 192 18.62 -12.68 -14.93
N SER A 193 17.38 -12.20 -14.88
CA SER A 193 16.72 -11.98 -13.61
C SER A 193 15.26 -12.42 -13.66
N LEU A 194 14.84 -13.11 -12.60
CA LEU A 194 13.46 -13.39 -12.27
C LEU A 194 13.10 -12.56 -11.03
N SER A 195 12.10 -11.70 -11.12
CA SER A 195 11.56 -10.94 -9.99
C SER A 195 10.06 -11.19 -9.83
N THR A 196 9.61 -11.08 -8.59
CA THR A 196 8.19 -11.15 -8.26
C THR A 196 7.79 -9.85 -7.57
N ASP A 197 6.81 -9.15 -8.16
CA ASP A 197 6.25 -7.92 -7.60
C ASP A 197 4.85 -8.17 -7.07
N LYS A 198 4.55 -7.60 -5.90
CA LYS A 198 3.25 -7.70 -5.23
C LYS A 198 2.66 -6.32 -5.07
N THR A 199 1.37 -6.21 -5.37
CA THR A 199 0.59 -5.00 -5.13
C THR A 199 -0.62 -5.36 -4.29
N TYR A 200 -0.73 -4.74 -3.12
CA TYR A 200 -1.88 -4.89 -2.25
C TYR A 200 -2.90 -3.79 -2.57
N PRO A 201 -4.21 -4.09 -2.49
CA PRO A 201 -5.23 -3.06 -2.62
C PRO A 201 -5.08 -2.01 -1.52
N SER A 202 -5.39 -0.76 -1.83
CA SER A 202 -5.48 0.25 -0.78
C SER A 202 -6.72 0.01 0.09
N TYR A 203 -6.67 0.39 1.36
CA TYR A 203 -7.85 0.30 2.24
C TYR A 203 -9.01 1.12 1.70
N TRP A 204 -8.69 2.26 1.08
CA TRP A 204 -9.68 3.12 0.44
C TRP A 204 -10.45 2.41 -0.69
N ASP A 205 -9.74 1.68 -1.56
CA ASP A 205 -10.37 0.94 -2.67
C ASP A 205 -11.21 -0.24 -2.17
N MET A 206 -10.96 -0.72 -0.96
CA MET A 206 -11.67 -1.82 -0.33
C MET A 206 -12.90 -1.38 0.50
N GLN A 207 -13.15 -0.09 0.63
CA GLN A 207 -14.34 0.39 1.33
C GLN A 207 -15.60 0.12 0.51
N SER A 208 -16.70 -0.21 1.19
CA SER A 208 -18.03 -0.30 0.58
C SER A 208 -18.70 1.08 0.48
N SER A 209 -17.94 2.12 0.15
CA SER A 209 -18.42 3.50 0.11
C SER A 209 -18.55 4.04 -1.30
N VAL A 210 -19.46 4.98 -1.45
CA VAL A 210 -19.61 5.78 -2.67
C VAL A 210 -19.00 7.15 -2.41
N SER A 211 -18.06 7.54 -3.25
CA SER A 211 -17.48 8.89 -3.22
C SER A 211 -17.86 9.66 -4.47
N TYR A 212 -18.38 10.86 -4.29
CA TYR A 212 -18.73 11.75 -5.41
C TYR A 212 -17.52 12.61 -5.78
N LEU A 213 -17.05 12.51 -7.03
CA LEU A 213 -16.02 13.41 -7.58
C LEU A 213 -16.62 14.75 -7.97
N ASN A 214 -17.84 14.75 -8.47
CA ASN A 214 -18.65 15.92 -8.84
C ASN A 214 -20.13 15.52 -8.82
N GLY A 215 -21.02 16.39 -9.28
CA GLY A 215 -22.48 16.16 -9.26
C GLY A 215 -22.97 15.00 -10.14
N TYR A 216 -22.13 14.39 -10.96
CA TYR A 216 -22.49 13.35 -11.93
C TYR A 216 -21.47 12.21 -12.05
N THR A 217 -20.42 12.21 -11.24
CA THR A 217 -19.40 11.15 -11.22
C THR A 217 -19.24 10.57 -9.84
N GLU A 218 -19.49 9.29 -9.73
CA GLU A 218 -19.35 8.50 -8.51
C GLU A 218 -18.16 7.56 -8.61
N LEU A 219 -17.49 7.34 -7.49
CA LEU A 219 -16.43 6.34 -7.31
C LEU A 219 -16.90 5.32 -6.29
N TRP A 220 -16.91 4.05 -6.69
CA TRP A 220 -17.32 2.94 -5.86
C TRP A 220 -16.10 2.13 -5.40
N GLY A 221 -16.00 1.87 -4.11
CA GLY A 221 -15.04 0.94 -3.58
C GLY A 221 -15.50 -0.52 -3.75
N THR A 222 -14.54 -1.44 -3.77
CA THR A 222 -14.79 -2.87 -3.96
C THR A 222 -14.19 -3.68 -2.81
N PRO A 223 -14.98 -4.16 -1.83
CA PRO A 223 -14.47 -4.84 -0.63
C PRO A 223 -13.73 -6.16 -0.90
N ASN A 224 -13.93 -6.75 -2.07
CA ASN A 224 -13.40 -8.06 -2.44
C ASN A 224 -12.13 -7.98 -3.30
N LEU A 225 -11.45 -6.84 -3.34
CA LEU A 225 -10.18 -6.71 -4.05
C LEU A 225 -9.14 -7.65 -3.45
N LYS A 226 -8.33 -8.25 -4.33
CA LYS A 226 -7.29 -9.21 -3.96
C LYS A 226 -5.92 -8.66 -4.34
N PRO A 227 -4.87 -9.03 -3.61
CA PRO A 227 -3.51 -8.71 -4.02
C PRO A 227 -3.18 -9.26 -5.41
N MET A 228 -2.49 -8.44 -6.19
CA MET A 228 -1.97 -8.81 -7.51
C MET A 228 -0.51 -9.24 -7.39
N THR A 229 -0.14 -10.25 -8.15
CA THR A 229 1.25 -10.73 -8.22
C THR A 229 1.68 -10.78 -9.67
N ASN A 230 2.83 -10.16 -9.97
CA ASN A 230 3.46 -10.16 -11.29
C ASN A 230 4.81 -10.90 -11.21
N TYR A 231 5.05 -11.77 -12.17
CA TYR A 231 6.32 -12.45 -12.36
C TYR A 231 7.00 -11.88 -13.60
N ASN A 232 8.20 -11.32 -13.42
CA ASN A 232 8.95 -10.66 -14.48
C ASN A 232 10.24 -11.44 -14.74
N LEU A 233 10.45 -11.87 -15.98
CA LEU A 233 11.68 -12.49 -16.44
C LEU A 233 12.37 -11.53 -17.43
N ASN A 234 13.58 -11.11 -17.12
CA ASN A 234 14.35 -10.18 -17.94
C ASN A 234 15.72 -10.79 -18.27
N GLY A 235 16.18 -10.58 -19.50
CA GLY A 235 17.49 -10.98 -19.98
C GLY A 235 18.12 -9.91 -20.86
N SER A 236 19.44 -9.73 -20.75
CA SER A 236 20.24 -8.79 -21.55
C SER A 236 21.66 -9.30 -21.77
#